data_d4f782ca2b9d902f52efce6f5ab2f883
#
_entry.id   d4f782ca2b9d902f52efce6f5ab2f883
#
_cell.length_a   1.000
_cell.length_b   1.000
_cell.length_c   1.000
_cell.angle_alpha   90.00
_cell.angle_beta   90.00
_cell.angle_gamma   90.00
#
_symmetry.space_group_name_H-M   'P 1'
#
loop_
_entity.id
_entity.type
_entity.pdbx_description
1 polymer ?
#
loop_
_entity_poly.entity_id
_entity_poly.type
_entity_poly.pdbx_seq_one_letter_code
_entity_poly.pdbx_strand_id
1 'polypeptide(L)'
;NSVAYQVIARKYRPQRFEDVVGQEHVTQTLTNAIEQKRLAHAYIFSGPRGTGKTTIARIFAKCLNATDGPTTKFSDDDPRAKEITDGRSIDVLEIDGASNNGVEQVRELRETVKYMPASSKFKIFIIDEVHMLSTAAFNALLKTLEEPPEHVKFMFATTDPEKVLPTILSRCQRFDLRRIPAALIVKH
;
A
#
# COMPACT_ATOMS: atom_id res chain seq x y z
N ASN A 1 1.53 8.64 29.31
CA ASN A 1 2.30 7.61 28.75
C ASN A 1 2.25 7.45 27.27
N SER A 2 2.15 8.57 26.53
CA SER A 2 2.18 8.60 25.09
C SER A 2 3.51 8.10 24.51
N VAL A 3 4.64 8.33 25.24
CA VAL A 3 5.95 7.89 24.79
C VAL A 3 6.07 6.36 24.83
N ALA A 4 5.60 5.74 25.89
CA ALA A 4 5.60 4.26 26.00
C ALA A 4 4.71 3.63 24.93
N TYR A 5 3.55 4.22 24.66
CA TYR A 5 2.65 3.76 23.61
C TYR A 5 3.31 3.85 22.23
N GLN A 6 3.98 4.95 21.92
CA GLN A 6 4.67 5.13 20.64
C GLN A 6 5.81 4.12 20.46
N VAL A 7 6.56 3.83 21.51
CA VAL A 7 7.65 2.85 21.47
C VAL A 7 7.09 1.45 21.23
N ILE A 8 6.00 1.08 21.91
CA ILE A 8 5.35 -0.22 21.71
C ILE A 8 4.81 -0.33 20.27
N ALA A 9 4.15 0.71 19.76
CA ALA A 9 3.61 0.71 18.42
C ALA A 9 4.69 0.56 17.34
N ARG A 10 5.85 1.20 17.52
CA ARG A 10 6.98 1.06 16.61
C ARG A 10 7.60 -0.34 16.68
N LYS A 11 7.71 -0.91 17.87
CA LYS A 11 8.33 -2.22 18.10
C LYS A 11 7.50 -3.36 17.50
N TYR A 12 6.17 -3.23 17.54
CA TYR A 12 5.26 -4.28 17.08
C TYR A 12 4.59 -3.98 15.74
N ARG A 13 5.24 -3.19 14.89
CA ARG A 13 4.72 -2.94 13.54
C ARG A 13 4.72 -4.26 12.75
N PRO A 14 3.55 -4.72 12.27
CA PRO A 14 3.47 -5.97 11.52
C PRO A 14 4.34 -5.99 10.29
N GLN A 15 4.99 -7.12 10.02
CA GLN A 15 5.84 -7.33 8.86
C GLN A 15 5.22 -8.31 7.87
N ARG A 16 4.22 -9.06 8.29
CA ARG A 16 3.51 -10.06 7.51
C ARG A 16 2.01 -9.95 7.73
N PHE A 17 1.22 -10.47 6.78
CA PHE A 17 -0.23 -10.47 6.95
C PHE A 17 -0.68 -11.23 8.20
N GLU A 18 -0.01 -12.33 8.54
CA GLU A 18 -0.34 -13.11 9.73
C GLU A 18 -0.15 -12.35 11.04
N ASP A 19 0.66 -11.29 11.03
CA ASP A 19 0.91 -10.45 12.21
C ASP A 19 -0.11 -9.32 12.35
N VAL A 20 -0.94 -9.10 11.34
CA VAL A 20 -1.94 -8.02 11.36
C VAL A 20 -3.17 -8.49 12.13
N VAL A 21 -3.54 -7.74 13.17
CA VAL A 21 -4.64 -8.09 14.07
C VAL A 21 -5.89 -7.27 13.71
N GLY A 22 -7.04 -7.93 13.66
CA GLY A 22 -8.32 -7.25 13.52
C GLY A 22 -8.74 -6.91 12.09
N GLN A 23 -7.91 -7.22 11.10
CA GLN A 23 -8.18 -6.93 9.68
C GLN A 23 -8.19 -8.21 8.83
N GLU A 24 -8.59 -9.34 9.42
CA GLU A 24 -8.50 -10.64 8.76
C GLU A 24 -9.29 -10.71 7.45
N HIS A 25 -10.41 -9.99 7.36
CA HIS A 25 -11.20 -9.90 6.13
C HIS A 25 -10.39 -9.30 4.97
N VAL A 26 -9.49 -8.38 5.26
CA VAL A 26 -8.61 -7.75 4.26
C VAL A 26 -7.43 -8.66 3.93
N THR A 27 -6.69 -9.09 4.96
CA THR A 27 -5.48 -9.89 4.76
C THR A 27 -5.80 -11.25 4.12
N GLN A 28 -6.94 -11.85 4.45
CA GLN A 28 -7.35 -13.11 3.84
C GLN A 28 -7.69 -12.93 2.35
N THR A 29 -8.39 -11.86 2.01
CA THR A 29 -8.74 -11.58 0.62
C THR A 29 -7.50 -11.32 -0.22
N LEU A 30 -6.53 -10.56 0.31
CA LEU A 30 -5.27 -10.30 -0.39
C LEU A 30 -4.44 -11.58 -0.53
N THR A 31 -4.39 -12.41 0.49
CA THR A 31 -3.70 -13.70 0.45
C THR A 31 -4.30 -14.58 -0.65
N ASN A 32 -5.62 -14.68 -0.70
CA ASN A 32 -6.31 -15.46 -1.74
C ASN A 32 -6.03 -14.93 -3.14
N ALA A 33 -6.01 -13.60 -3.30
CA ALA A 33 -5.71 -12.98 -4.60
C ALA A 33 -4.29 -13.34 -5.07
N ILE A 34 -3.32 -13.36 -4.16
CA ILE A 34 -1.95 -13.74 -4.47
C ILE A 34 -1.87 -15.22 -4.86
N GLU A 35 -2.48 -16.09 -4.06
CA GLU A 35 -2.45 -17.55 -4.30
C GLU A 35 -3.16 -17.94 -5.59
N GLN A 36 -4.26 -17.29 -5.90
CA GLN A 36 -5.06 -17.57 -7.09
C GLN A 36 -4.60 -16.77 -8.32
N LYS A 37 -3.56 -15.96 -8.18
CA LYS A 37 -3.01 -15.12 -9.26
C LYS A 37 -4.05 -14.19 -9.87
N ARG A 38 -4.91 -13.63 -9.02
CA ARG A 38 -5.98 -12.70 -9.41
C ARG A 38 -5.70 -11.30 -8.84
N LEU A 39 -4.69 -10.67 -9.41
CA LEU A 39 -4.26 -9.34 -8.96
C LEU A 39 -4.94 -8.24 -9.78
N ALA A 40 -5.51 -7.26 -9.08
CA ALA A 40 -6.01 -6.05 -9.71
C ALA A 40 -4.85 -5.08 -9.95
N HIS A 41 -5.09 -4.05 -10.75
CA HIS A 41 -4.09 -3.00 -11.01
C HIS A 41 -4.03 -1.96 -9.89
N ALA A 42 -5.15 -1.75 -9.18
CA ALA A 42 -5.23 -0.74 -8.14
C ALA A 42 -6.08 -1.21 -6.96
N TYR A 43 -5.64 -0.81 -5.77
CA TYR A 43 -6.30 -1.12 -4.50
C TYR A 43 -6.45 0.15 -3.70
N ILE A 44 -7.54 0.27 -2.95
CA ILE A 44 -7.71 1.38 -2.02
C ILE A 44 -8.08 0.86 -0.63
N PHE A 45 -7.31 1.30 0.35
CA PHE A 45 -7.49 0.97 1.76
C PHE A 45 -8.05 2.20 2.47
N SER A 46 -9.24 2.09 3.01
CA SER A 46 -9.87 3.20 3.73
C SER A 46 -10.09 2.83 5.19
N GLY A 47 -10.09 3.84 6.04
CA GLY A 47 -10.35 3.65 7.46
C GLY A 47 -9.75 4.77 8.30
N PRO A 48 -10.15 4.85 9.58
CA PRO A 48 -9.61 5.85 10.50
C PRO A 48 -8.09 5.74 10.65
N ARG A 49 -7.49 6.79 11.19
CA ARG A 49 -6.05 6.76 11.51
C ARG A 49 -5.74 5.62 12.47
N GLY A 50 -4.58 5.02 12.29
CA GLY A 50 -4.10 3.96 13.16
C GLY A 50 -4.71 2.59 12.88
N THR A 51 -5.39 2.41 11.75
CA THR A 51 -5.96 1.11 11.38
C THR A 51 -5.01 0.23 10.59
N GLY A 52 -3.84 0.75 10.19
CA GLY A 52 -2.81 -0.03 9.52
C GLY A 52 -2.90 -0.04 8.00
N LYS A 53 -3.54 0.96 7.39
CA LYS A 53 -3.69 1.05 5.92
C LYS A 53 -2.35 0.96 5.20
N THR A 54 -1.41 1.83 5.56
CA THR A 54 -0.10 1.87 4.93
C THR A 54 0.73 0.64 5.26
N THR A 55 0.59 0.12 6.47
CA THR A 55 1.25 -1.11 6.90
C THR A 55 0.82 -2.29 6.02
N ILE A 56 -0.48 -2.44 5.79
CA ILE A 56 -1.01 -3.51 4.92
C ILE A 56 -0.52 -3.32 3.48
N ALA A 57 -0.51 -2.09 2.98
CA ALA A 57 -0.01 -1.80 1.64
C ALA A 57 1.47 -2.21 1.49
N ARG A 58 2.31 -1.90 2.47
CA ARG A 58 3.72 -2.30 2.44
C ARG A 58 3.90 -3.81 2.50
N ILE A 59 3.13 -4.49 3.33
CA ILE A 59 3.17 -5.96 3.41
C ILE A 59 2.76 -6.56 2.06
N PHE A 60 1.70 -6.04 1.46
CA PHE A 60 1.25 -6.48 0.15
C PHE A 60 2.34 -6.26 -0.91
N ALA A 61 2.99 -5.11 -0.89
CA ALA A 61 4.12 -4.82 -1.78
C ALA A 61 5.26 -5.83 -1.59
N LYS A 62 5.57 -6.20 -0.36
CA LYS A 62 6.59 -7.24 -0.08
C LYS A 62 6.19 -8.58 -0.68
N CYS A 63 4.94 -8.97 -0.54
CA CYS A 63 4.44 -10.22 -1.13
C CYS A 63 4.58 -10.21 -2.64
N LEU A 64 4.23 -9.11 -3.28
CA LEU A 64 4.27 -8.99 -4.74
C LEU A 64 5.68 -8.99 -5.28
N ASN A 65 6.61 -8.35 -4.60
CA ASN A 65 7.99 -8.14 -5.06
C ASN A 65 9.02 -9.04 -4.38
N ALA A 66 8.60 -9.98 -3.56
CA ALA A 66 9.51 -10.98 -3.00
C ALA A 66 10.28 -11.69 -4.12
N THR A 67 11.52 -12.11 -3.83
CA THR A 67 12.40 -12.71 -4.83
C THR A 67 11.74 -13.85 -5.60
N ASP A 68 10.99 -14.70 -4.90
CA ASP A 68 10.24 -15.82 -5.49
C ASP A 68 8.74 -15.52 -5.62
N GLY A 69 8.38 -14.25 -5.52
CA GLY A 69 6.98 -13.85 -5.50
C GLY A 69 6.30 -13.79 -6.86
N PRO A 70 5.02 -13.46 -6.86
CA PRO A 70 4.18 -13.13 -5.68
C PRO A 70 3.96 -14.30 -4.72
N THR A 71 4.17 -14.05 -3.43
CA THR A 71 3.96 -15.06 -2.39
C THR A 71 3.77 -14.38 -1.03
N THR A 72 2.95 -14.97 -0.17
CA THR A 72 2.84 -14.53 1.22
C THR A 72 3.92 -15.15 2.11
N LYS A 73 4.66 -16.12 1.59
CA LYS A 73 5.66 -16.90 2.33
C LYS A 73 7.09 -16.49 2.00
N PHE A 74 7.34 -15.20 1.88
CA PHE A 74 8.70 -14.72 1.65
C PHE A 74 9.56 -14.91 2.90
N SER A 75 10.87 -15.12 2.69
CA SER A 75 11.83 -15.25 3.79
C SER A 75 12.04 -13.92 4.49
N ASP A 76 12.32 -13.95 5.80
CA ASP A 76 12.70 -12.75 6.55
C ASP A 76 14.01 -12.16 6.02
N ASP A 77 14.83 -12.95 5.37
CA ASP A 77 16.10 -12.52 4.77
C ASP A 77 15.96 -12.11 3.30
N ASP A 78 14.77 -12.14 2.75
CA ASP A 78 14.55 -11.77 1.34
C ASP A 78 15.00 -10.32 1.13
N PRO A 79 15.99 -10.07 0.25
CA PRO A 79 16.52 -8.73 0.04
C PRO A 79 15.47 -7.76 -0.52
N ARG A 80 14.55 -8.25 -1.35
CA ARG A 80 13.48 -7.38 -1.90
C ARG A 80 12.52 -6.93 -0.81
N ALA A 81 12.13 -7.86 0.09
CA ALA A 81 11.27 -7.54 1.22
C ALA A 81 11.94 -6.58 2.20
N LYS A 82 13.22 -6.79 2.48
CA LYS A 82 13.99 -5.89 3.36
C LYS A 82 14.07 -4.47 2.82
N GLU A 83 14.32 -4.31 1.54
CA GLU A 83 14.36 -2.99 0.90
C GLU A 83 13.06 -2.24 1.07
N ILE A 84 11.93 -2.93 0.94
CA ILE A 84 10.60 -2.30 1.14
C ILE A 84 10.39 -1.92 2.60
N THR A 85 10.73 -2.81 3.52
CA THR A 85 10.63 -2.53 4.96
C THR A 85 11.45 -1.29 5.34
N ASP A 86 12.64 -1.15 4.77
CA ASP A 86 13.56 -0.04 5.07
C ASP A 86 13.29 1.23 4.25
N GLY A 87 12.32 1.19 3.34
CA GLY A 87 12.01 2.33 2.48
C GLY A 87 13.06 2.59 1.40
N ARG A 88 13.83 1.57 1.00
CA ARG A 88 14.94 1.68 0.05
C ARG A 88 14.67 1.04 -1.30
N SER A 89 13.49 0.47 -1.50
CA SER A 89 13.18 -0.18 -2.78
C SER A 89 13.05 0.85 -3.90
N ILE A 90 13.77 0.64 -4.99
CA ILE A 90 13.64 1.51 -6.17
C ILE A 90 12.40 1.18 -6.99
N ASP A 91 11.79 0.04 -6.74
CA ASP A 91 10.56 -0.40 -7.43
C ASP A 91 9.29 -0.10 -6.64
N VAL A 92 9.40 0.43 -5.43
CA VAL A 92 8.26 0.82 -4.59
C VAL A 92 8.42 2.29 -4.21
N LEU A 93 7.57 3.15 -4.78
CA LEU A 93 7.56 4.57 -4.48
C LEU A 93 6.40 4.88 -3.54
N GLU A 94 6.71 5.47 -2.38
CA GLU A 94 5.70 5.96 -1.45
C GLU A 94 5.51 7.46 -1.61
N ILE A 95 4.26 7.87 -1.80
CA ILE A 95 3.88 9.28 -1.97
C ILE A 95 2.92 9.65 -0.85
N ASP A 96 3.19 10.78 -0.19
CA ASP A 96 2.27 11.36 0.78
C ASP A 96 1.45 12.44 0.07
N GLY A 97 0.16 12.16 -0.15
CA GLY A 97 -0.75 13.08 -0.82
C GLY A 97 -0.95 14.39 -0.08
N ALA A 98 -0.70 14.41 1.22
CA ALA A 98 -0.82 15.62 2.03
C ALA A 98 0.42 16.51 1.99
N SER A 99 1.52 16.03 1.41
CA SER A 99 2.77 16.83 1.34
C SER A 99 2.72 17.85 0.20
N ASN A 100 3.50 18.92 0.34
CA ASN A 100 3.63 19.95 -0.69
C ASN A 100 4.30 19.43 -1.96
N ASN A 101 5.01 18.31 -1.86
CA ASN A 101 5.73 17.70 -2.99
C ASN A 101 4.89 16.66 -3.75
N GLY A 102 3.63 16.48 -3.38
CA GLY A 102 2.76 15.46 -3.99
C GLY A 102 2.63 15.59 -5.50
N VAL A 103 2.49 16.82 -6.03
CA VAL A 103 2.37 17.06 -7.48
C VAL A 103 3.62 16.63 -8.22
N GLU A 104 4.79 16.99 -7.70
CA GLU A 104 6.08 16.64 -8.30
C GLU A 104 6.27 15.12 -8.30
N GLN A 105 5.92 14.46 -7.20
CA GLN A 105 6.03 13.01 -7.08
C GLN A 105 5.08 12.28 -8.04
N VAL A 106 3.87 12.79 -8.24
CA VAL A 106 2.93 12.19 -9.20
C VAL A 106 3.41 12.37 -10.63
N ARG A 107 4.02 13.51 -10.95
CA ARG A 107 4.64 13.71 -12.26
C ARG A 107 5.77 12.73 -12.49
N GLU A 108 6.63 12.53 -11.49
CA GLU A 108 7.71 11.55 -11.53
C GLU A 108 7.16 10.15 -11.74
N LEU A 109 6.12 9.78 -11.01
CA LEU A 109 5.40 8.51 -11.18
C LEU A 109 5.00 8.33 -12.65
N ARG A 110 4.34 9.33 -13.21
CA ARG A 110 3.83 9.27 -14.58
C ARG A 110 4.92 9.06 -15.61
N GLU A 111 6.09 9.65 -15.39
CA GLU A 111 7.24 9.46 -16.28
C GLU A 111 7.90 8.10 -16.13
N THR A 112 7.91 7.55 -14.92
CA THR A 112 8.59 6.27 -14.64
C THR A 112 7.70 5.05 -14.86
N VAL A 113 6.39 5.21 -14.91
CA VAL A 113 5.44 4.10 -15.02
C VAL A 113 5.64 3.26 -16.29
N LYS A 114 6.11 3.86 -17.34
CA LYS A 114 6.36 3.18 -18.63
C LYS A 114 7.59 2.29 -18.61
N TYR A 115 8.49 2.45 -17.64
CA TYR A 115 9.71 1.66 -17.54
C TYR A 115 9.46 0.41 -16.72
N MET A 116 10.14 -0.69 -17.08
CA MET A 116 10.07 -1.93 -16.33
C MET A 116 10.71 -1.77 -14.95
N PRO A 117 10.31 -2.59 -13.96
CA PRO A 117 10.97 -2.59 -12.66
C PRO A 117 12.47 -2.88 -12.80
N ALA A 118 13.28 -2.25 -11.91
CA ALA A 118 14.72 -2.39 -11.96
C ALA A 118 15.22 -3.70 -11.38
N SER A 119 14.57 -4.21 -10.32
CA SER A 119 15.04 -5.41 -9.63
C SER A 119 13.93 -6.30 -9.11
N SER A 120 12.67 -5.92 -9.28
CA SER A 120 11.50 -6.67 -8.79
C SER A 120 10.53 -6.97 -9.93
N LYS A 121 9.44 -7.66 -9.62
CA LYS A 121 8.41 -8.04 -10.59
C LYS A 121 7.51 -6.89 -10.98
N PHE A 122 7.17 -6.02 -10.00
CA PHE A 122 6.22 -4.92 -10.20
C PHE A 122 6.82 -3.59 -9.78
N LYS A 123 6.39 -2.53 -10.47
CA LYS A 123 6.51 -1.17 -9.98
C LYS A 123 5.27 -0.88 -9.15
N ILE A 124 5.47 -0.54 -7.89
CA ILE A 124 4.38 -0.34 -6.94
C ILE A 124 4.41 1.10 -6.44
N PHE A 125 3.26 1.75 -6.51
CA PHE A 125 3.08 3.11 -6.02
C PHE A 125 2.10 3.09 -4.86
N ILE A 126 2.60 3.44 -3.67
CA ILE A 126 1.79 3.56 -2.45
C ILE A 126 1.53 5.04 -2.22
N ILE A 127 0.28 5.45 -2.31
CA ILE A 127 -0.09 6.87 -2.16
C ILE A 127 -0.97 6.99 -0.92
N ASP A 128 -0.39 7.56 0.14
CA ASP A 128 -1.09 7.81 1.39
C ASP A 128 -1.85 9.13 1.29
N GLU A 129 -3.00 9.18 1.98
CA GLU A 129 -3.89 10.34 1.96
C GLU A 129 -4.18 10.82 0.53
N VAL A 130 -4.55 9.88 -0.34
CA VAL A 130 -4.77 10.13 -1.77
C VAL A 130 -5.81 11.22 -2.02
N HIS A 131 -6.79 11.38 -1.11
CA HIS A 131 -7.82 12.42 -1.22
C HIS A 131 -7.27 13.84 -1.08
N MET A 132 -6.04 13.99 -0.58
CA MET A 132 -5.39 15.29 -0.39
C MET A 132 -4.60 15.77 -1.62
N LEU A 133 -4.47 14.93 -2.64
CA LEU A 133 -3.79 15.32 -3.87
C LEU A 133 -4.49 16.50 -4.54
N SER A 134 -3.69 17.37 -5.17
CA SER A 134 -4.24 18.49 -5.95
C SER A 134 -5.01 17.98 -7.17
N THR A 135 -5.86 18.82 -7.75
CA THR A 135 -6.59 18.47 -8.97
C THR A 135 -5.65 18.08 -10.10
N ALA A 136 -4.53 18.79 -10.25
CA ALA A 136 -3.53 18.47 -11.28
C ALA A 136 -2.92 17.08 -11.05
N ALA A 137 -2.58 16.74 -9.80
CA ALA A 137 -2.05 15.44 -9.46
C ALA A 137 -3.07 14.33 -9.69
N PHE A 138 -4.34 14.54 -9.31
CA PHE A 138 -5.42 13.59 -9.60
C PHE A 138 -5.56 13.31 -11.09
N ASN A 139 -5.55 14.35 -11.90
CA ASN A 139 -5.70 14.20 -13.35
C ASN A 139 -4.54 13.42 -13.96
N ALA A 140 -3.33 13.67 -13.48
CA ALA A 140 -2.16 12.92 -13.93
C ALA A 140 -2.26 11.43 -13.54
N LEU A 141 -2.74 11.17 -12.32
CA LEU A 141 -2.93 9.81 -11.82
C LEU A 141 -4.02 9.06 -12.60
N LEU A 142 -5.14 9.73 -12.91
CA LEU A 142 -6.24 9.12 -13.66
C LEU A 142 -5.80 8.63 -15.02
N LYS A 143 -4.96 9.38 -15.72
CA LYS A 143 -4.45 8.97 -17.03
C LYS A 143 -3.70 7.64 -16.96
N THR A 144 -2.92 7.45 -15.88
CA THR A 144 -2.19 6.21 -15.68
C THR A 144 -3.13 5.06 -15.30
N LEU A 145 -4.17 5.34 -14.51
CA LEU A 145 -5.13 4.33 -14.09
C LEU A 145 -6.05 3.85 -15.20
N GLU A 146 -6.27 4.66 -16.23
CA GLU A 146 -7.12 4.29 -17.37
C GLU A 146 -6.51 3.17 -18.20
N GLU A 147 -5.20 3.22 -18.41
CA GLU A 147 -4.47 2.20 -19.16
C GLU A 147 -3.20 1.81 -18.43
N PRO A 148 -3.30 1.13 -17.27
CA PRO A 148 -2.13 0.79 -16.49
C PRO A 148 -1.34 -0.34 -17.17
N PRO A 149 0.00 -0.21 -17.25
CA PRO A 149 0.84 -1.34 -17.69
C PRO A 149 0.71 -2.53 -16.73
N GLU A 150 0.90 -3.74 -17.24
CA GLU A 150 0.76 -4.96 -16.42
C GLU A 150 1.72 -5.01 -15.24
N HIS A 151 2.91 -4.42 -15.38
CA HIS A 151 3.92 -4.43 -14.34
C HIS A 151 3.70 -3.37 -13.25
N VAL A 152 2.62 -2.57 -13.33
CA VAL A 152 2.37 -1.48 -12.39
C VAL A 152 1.21 -1.83 -11.46
N LYS A 153 1.39 -1.55 -10.17
CA LYS A 153 0.36 -1.71 -9.15
C LYS A 153 0.24 -0.44 -8.32
N PHE A 154 -1.00 -0.04 -8.07
CA PHE A 154 -1.30 1.11 -7.24
C PHE A 154 -1.94 0.66 -5.93
N MET A 155 -1.50 1.26 -4.83
CA MET A 155 -2.07 1.02 -3.51
C MET A 155 -2.34 2.36 -2.86
N PHE A 156 -3.61 2.73 -2.78
CA PHE A 156 -4.04 4.00 -2.21
C PHE A 156 -4.51 3.81 -0.78
N ALA A 157 -4.23 4.80 0.07
CA ALA A 157 -4.74 4.83 1.43
C ALA A 157 -5.47 6.16 1.65
N THR A 158 -6.59 6.12 2.36
CA THR A 158 -7.35 7.32 2.68
C THR A 158 -8.08 7.17 4.01
N THR A 159 -8.10 8.24 4.80
CA THR A 159 -8.96 8.34 5.98
C THR A 159 -10.38 8.79 5.60
N ASP A 160 -10.57 9.25 4.36
CA ASP A 160 -11.79 9.95 3.95
C ASP A 160 -12.23 9.50 2.54
N PRO A 161 -12.77 8.27 2.43
CA PRO A 161 -13.07 7.69 1.10
C PRO A 161 -14.09 8.48 0.30
N GLU A 162 -14.98 9.21 0.96
CA GLU A 162 -15.99 10.03 0.28
C GLU A 162 -15.40 11.25 -0.44
N LYS A 163 -14.16 11.62 -0.11
CA LYS A 163 -13.43 12.70 -0.79
C LYS A 163 -12.61 12.21 -1.99
N VAL A 164 -12.52 10.90 -2.19
CA VAL A 164 -11.83 10.35 -3.34
C VAL A 164 -12.78 10.36 -4.54
N LEU A 165 -12.28 10.81 -5.69
CA LEU A 165 -13.10 10.89 -6.89
C LEU A 165 -13.70 9.53 -7.26
N PRO A 166 -15.00 9.46 -7.60
CA PRO A 166 -15.63 8.20 -8.01
C PRO A 166 -14.93 7.52 -9.18
N THR A 167 -14.31 8.29 -10.07
CA THR A 167 -13.54 7.75 -11.19
C THR A 167 -12.32 6.96 -10.75
N ILE A 168 -11.70 7.33 -9.62
CA ILE A 168 -10.61 6.56 -9.02
C ILE A 168 -11.16 5.34 -8.31
N LEU A 169 -12.18 5.53 -7.48
CA LEU A 169 -12.78 4.42 -6.70
C LEU A 169 -13.27 3.29 -7.60
N SER A 170 -13.87 3.62 -8.75
CA SER A 170 -14.41 2.61 -9.66
C SER A 170 -13.34 1.74 -10.32
N ARG A 171 -12.09 2.20 -10.30
CA ARG A 171 -10.95 1.47 -10.89
C ARG A 171 -10.15 0.69 -9.85
N CYS A 172 -10.56 0.73 -8.59
CA CYS A 172 -9.84 0.10 -7.48
C CYS A 172 -10.65 -1.01 -6.84
N GLN A 173 -9.96 -2.03 -6.35
CA GLN A 173 -10.54 -2.95 -5.38
C GLN A 173 -10.48 -2.27 -4.01
N ARG A 174 -11.63 -2.13 -3.36
CA ARG A 174 -11.74 -1.38 -2.11
C ARG A 174 -11.75 -2.28 -0.89
N PHE A 175 -10.99 -1.86 0.14
CA PHE A 175 -10.96 -2.51 1.44
C PHE A 175 -11.18 -1.47 2.53
N ASP A 176 -12.12 -1.75 3.41
CA ASP A 176 -12.43 -0.88 4.55
C ASP A 176 -11.85 -1.50 5.82
N LEU A 177 -10.91 -0.80 6.44
CA LEU A 177 -10.27 -1.23 7.67
C LEU A 177 -11.05 -0.72 8.87
N ARG A 178 -11.03 -1.48 9.95
CA ARG A 178 -11.77 -1.17 11.18
C ARG A 178 -10.82 -0.77 12.29
N ARG A 179 -11.31 0.02 13.23
CA ARG A 179 -10.59 0.26 14.47
C ARG A 179 -10.48 -1.05 15.23
N ILE A 180 -9.29 -1.30 15.78
CA ILE A 180 -9.02 -2.49 16.57
C ILE A 180 -9.26 -2.15 18.03
N PRO A 181 -10.08 -2.93 18.78
CA PRO A 181 -10.21 -2.73 20.21
C PRO A 181 -8.87 -2.86 20.92
N ALA A 182 -8.60 -2.01 21.91
CA ALA A 182 -7.35 -2.00 22.63
C ALA A 182 -7.00 -3.36 23.25
N ALA A 183 -8.00 -4.13 23.67
CA ALA A 183 -7.82 -5.46 24.22
C ALA A 183 -7.19 -6.45 23.24
N LEU A 184 -7.43 -6.30 21.95
CA LEU A 184 -6.83 -7.15 20.91
C LEU A 184 -5.37 -6.80 20.66
N ILE A 185 -5.00 -5.52 20.80
CA ILE A 185 -3.64 -5.06 20.60
C ILE A 185 -2.72 -5.62 21.71
N VAL A 186 -3.21 -5.71 22.93
CA VAL A 186 -2.44 -6.16 24.09
C VAL A 186 -2.11 -7.66 24.02
N LYS A 187 -2.88 -8.47 23.32
CA LYS A 187 -2.67 -9.92 23.20
C LYS A 187 -1.50 -10.29 22.29
N HIS A 188 -0.97 -9.36 21.57
CA HIS A 188 0.13 -9.53 20.63
C HIS A 188 1.28 -8.58 20.93
#